data_fdbc3b1d4d223c2d53ae31341e8f4ea7
#
_entry.id   fdbc3b1d4d223c2d53ae31341e8f4ea7
#
_cell.length_a   1.000
_cell.length_b   1.000
_cell.length_c   1.000
_cell.angle_alpha   90.00
_cell.angle_beta   90.00
_cell.angle_gamma   90.00
#
_symmetry.space_group_name_H-M   'P 1'
#
loop_
_entity.id
_entity.type
_entity.pdbx_description
1 polymer ?
#
loop_
_entity_poly.entity_id
_entity_poly.type
_entity_poly.pdbx_seq_one_letter_code
_entity_poly.pdbx_strand_id
1 'polypeptide(L)'
;MTAHHAWSLVCRLFAEGTPVFRYALSPNELAACSLLGSAIKPAAVNQQYALCPYCNLHRGQVVADGKGGRLCQCPECGPIQLEPQDMAAVTLNEDWLRQRLRMAMEINSRDGIDQVGSGVWRLGDARQGPVILARNLSGLVHAPATLDALRVNASRLRVITPKPIDQTAHPFAADIDWLPLQERFAFYGGGISFIAPQGQRPTETQREPAKPVYGPFAEDFRSVLLPELGHINLTEAQASVFGSLWSFKGEPMRAERIMERAGLQSDKPIDVFKVKSRDKGKAGADLPLMAYKKLVVTQQRQGLYALPCAAE
;
A
#
# COMPACT_ATOMS: atom_id res chain seq x y z
N MET A 1 -7.81 -8.54 -22.90
CA MET A 1 -7.09 -7.28 -22.73
C MET A 1 -6.96 -6.95 -21.29
N THR A 2 -5.78 -6.62 -20.84
CA THR A 2 -5.43 -6.92 -19.48
C THR A 2 -5.44 -5.67 -18.60
N ALA A 3 -5.95 -5.78 -17.40
CA ALA A 3 -5.83 -4.81 -16.31
C ALA A 3 -4.37 -4.34 -16.10
N HIS A 4 -3.40 -5.15 -16.49
CA HIS A 4 -1.97 -4.81 -16.49
C HIS A 4 -1.63 -3.61 -17.38
N HIS A 5 -2.13 -3.56 -18.64
CA HIS A 5 -1.88 -2.42 -19.52
C HIS A 5 -2.55 -1.13 -19.00
N ALA A 6 -3.73 -1.26 -18.39
CA ALA A 6 -4.39 -0.12 -17.77
C ALA A 6 -3.57 0.44 -16.60
N TRP A 7 -3.02 -0.44 -15.75
CA TRP A 7 -2.17 -0.02 -14.66
C TRP A 7 -0.84 0.58 -15.13
N SER A 8 -0.21 -0.03 -16.14
CA SER A 8 1.01 0.50 -16.76
C SER A 8 0.80 1.92 -17.30
N LEU A 9 -0.35 2.16 -17.95
CA LEU A 9 -0.69 3.51 -18.45
C LEU A 9 -0.88 4.51 -17.31
N VAL A 10 -1.56 4.13 -16.21
CA VAL A 10 -1.69 4.99 -15.02
C VAL A 10 -0.33 5.36 -14.45
N CYS A 11 0.57 4.39 -14.28
CA CYS A 11 1.91 4.64 -13.76
C CYS A 11 2.72 5.56 -14.68
N ARG A 12 2.62 5.37 -16.00
CA ARG A 12 3.27 6.23 -17.00
C ARG A 12 2.74 7.65 -16.94
N LEU A 13 1.43 7.84 -16.99
CA LEU A 13 0.79 9.17 -16.94
C LEU A 13 1.13 9.91 -15.64
N PHE A 14 1.21 9.18 -14.53
CA PHE A 14 1.63 9.76 -13.27
C PHE A 14 3.10 10.19 -13.28
N ALA A 15 3.99 9.34 -13.78
CA ALA A 15 5.42 9.66 -13.88
C ALA A 15 5.70 10.87 -14.78
N GLU A 16 5.05 10.93 -15.95
CA GLU A 16 5.20 12.04 -16.89
C GLU A 16 4.60 13.36 -16.33
N GLY A 17 3.47 13.29 -15.62
CA GLY A 17 2.80 14.43 -15.01
C GLY A 17 2.28 15.48 -15.98
N THR A 18 2.35 15.20 -17.27
CA THR A 18 1.88 16.04 -18.36
C THR A 18 0.90 15.27 -19.23
N PRO A 19 0.00 15.94 -19.95
CA PRO A 19 -0.89 15.28 -20.89
C PRO A 19 -0.13 14.53 -21.99
N VAL A 20 -0.58 13.31 -22.28
CA VAL A 20 -0.05 12.47 -23.35
C VAL A 20 -1.02 12.44 -24.51
N PHE A 21 -0.50 12.67 -25.70
CA PHE A 21 -1.32 12.66 -26.91
C PHE A 21 -1.78 11.27 -27.26
N ARG A 22 -3.01 11.14 -27.78
CA ARG A 22 -3.57 9.84 -28.13
C ARG A 22 -2.75 9.10 -29.18
N TYR A 23 -2.14 9.82 -30.13
CA TYR A 23 -1.25 9.22 -31.12
C TYR A 23 0.06 8.67 -30.52
N ALA A 24 0.48 9.15 -29.34
CA ALA A 24 1.66 8.66 -28.64
C ALA A 24 1.35 7.45 -27.74
N LEU A 25 0.10 7.02 -27.69
CA LEU A 25 -0.32 5.82 -26.96
C LEU A 25 -0.24 4.60 -27.91
N SER A 26 0.30 3.50 -27.39
CA SER A 26 0.25 2.23 -28.09
C SER A 26 -1.19 1.73 -28.25
N PRO A 27 -1.47 0.82 -29.20
CA PRO A 27 -2.81 0.23 -29.36
C PRO A 27 -3.37 -0.39 -28.07
N ASN A 28 -2.51 -0.99 -27.24
CA ASN A 28 -2.88 -1.56 -25.95
C ASN A 28 -3.26 -0.47 -24.93
N GLU A 29 -2.54 0.65 -24.91
CA GLU A 29 -2.84 1.79 -24.03
C GLU A 29 -4.12 2.52 -24.47
N LEU A 30 -4.34 2.68 -25.79
CA LEU A 30 -5.60 3.24 -26.30
C LEU A 30 -6.82 2.41 -25.87
N ALA A 31 -6.70 1.09 -25.97
CA ALA A 31 -7.77 0.22 -25.49
C ALA A 31 -7.90 0.22 -23.96
N ALA A 32 -6.81 0.39 -23.22
CA ALA A 32 -6.82 0.52 -21.77
C ALA A 32 -7.53 1.80 -21.29
N CYS A 33 -7.55 2.87 -22.10
CA CYS A 33 -8.27 4.10 -21.78
C CYS A 33 -9.77 3.84 -21.51
N SER A 34 -10.40 2.92 -22.23
CA SER A 34 -11.82 2.57 -22.02
C SER A 34 -12.06 1.89 -20.67
N LEU A 35 -11.09 1.14 -20.16
CA LEU A 35 -11.17 0.44 -18.87
C LEU A 35 -10.93 1.38 -17.68
N LEU A 36 -10.17 2.44 -17.90
CA LEU A 36 -9.77 3.37 -16.86
C LEU A 36 -10.87 4.37 -16.48
N GLY A 37 -11.84 4.64 -17.37
CA GLY A 37 -12.99 5.49 -17.08
C GLY A 37 -12.60 6.81 -16.39
N SER A 38 -13.03 7.00 -15.14
CA SER A 38 -12.77 8.22 -14.36
C SER A 38 -11.32 8.42 -13.93
N ALA A 39 -10.45 7.42 -14.11
CA ALA A 39 -9.03 7.52 -13.80
C ALA A 39 -8.27 8.43 -14.76
N ILE A 40 -8.79 8.62 -15.97
CA ILE A 40 -8.21 9.52 -16.98
C ILE A 40 -9.20 10.62 -17.37
N LYS A 41 -8.68 11.75 -17.77
CA LYS A 41 -9.45 12.92 -18.23
C LYS A 41 -8.95 13.33 -19.62
N PRO A 42 -9.84 13.80 -20.50
CA PRO A 42 -9.40 14.48 -21.70
C PRO A 42 -8.65 15.76 -21.31
N ALA A 43 -7.60 16.07 -22.02
CA ALA A 43 -6.81 17.28 -21.83
C ALA A 43 -6.78 18.10 -23.13
N ALA A 44 -7.01 19.39 -22.99
CA ALA A 44 -6.74 20.34 -24.07
C ALA A 44 -5.27 20.77 -23.99
N VAL A 45 -4.53 20.57 -25.07
CA VAL A 45 -3.12 20.97 -25.14
C VAL A 45 -2.89 21.89 -26.32
N ASN A 46 -2.20 22.99 -26.06
CA ASN A 46 -1.72 23.88 -27.10
C ASN A 46 -0.43 23.26 -27.65
N GLN A 47 -0.55 22.50 -28.75
CA GLN A 47 0.59 21.89 -29.40
C GLN A 47 1.22 22.86 -30.39
N GLN A 48 2.54 22.96 -30.33
CA GLN A 48 3.33 23.60 -31.39
C GLN A 48 3.67 22.62 -32.52
N TYR A 49 3.69 21.32 -32.24
CA TYR A 49 4.00 20.26 -33.20
C TYR A 49 3.02 19.10 -33.06
N ALA A 50 2.61 18.53 -34.19
CA ALA A 50 1.78 17.33 -34.25
C ALA A 50 2.41 16.26 -35.13
N LEU A 51 2.12 15.00 -34.88
CA LEU A 51 2.42 13.93 -35.81
C LEU A 51 1.56 14.10 -37.05
N CYS A 52 2.14 13.99 -38.24
CA CYS A 52 1.39 14.08 -39.48
C CYS A 52 0.39 12.91 -39.56
N PRO A 53 -0.91 13.16 -39.64
CA PRO A 53 -1.91 12.07 -39.68
C PRO A 53 -1.91 11.30 -41.02
N TYR A 54 -1.23 11.85 -42.04
CA TYR A 54 -1.13 11.21 -43.36
C TYR A 54 0.03 10.20 -43.42
N CYS A 55 1.26 10.60 -43.10
CA CYS A 55 2.41 9.67 -43.17
C CYS A 55 2.69 8.96 -41.86
N ASN A 56 2.23 9.46 -40.71
CA ASN A 56 2.50 8.94 -39.38
C ASN A 56 4.00 8.77 -39.02
N LEU A 57 4.89 9.52 -39.73
CA LEU A 57 6.34 9.44 -39.57
C LEU A 57 6.92 10.76 -39.06
N HIS A 58 6.49 11.87 -39.61
CA HIS A 58 7.08 13.19 -39.37
C HIS A 58 6.20 14.03 -38.45
N ARG A 59 6.85 14.81 -37.58
CA ARG A 59 6.21 15.88 -36.82
C ARG A 59 6.30 17.17 -37.56
N GLY A 60 5.16 17.83 -37.82
CA GLY A 60 5.07 19.12 -38.42
C GLY A 60 4.63 20.20 -37.43
N GLN A 61 5.00 21.46 -37.71
CA GLN A 61 4.53 22.59 -36.92
C GLN A 61 3.03 22.76 -37.07
N VAL A 62 2.33 23.01 -35.97
CA VAL A 62 0.89 23.27 -35.95
C VAL A 62 0.65 24.74 -36.16
N VAL A 63 -0.04 25.09 -37.23
CA VAL A 63 -0.42 26.47 -37.56
C VAL A 63 -1.92 26.60 -37.72
N ALA A 64 -2.47 27.80 -37.52
CA ALA A 64 -3.89 28.06 -37.79
C ALA A 64 -4.14 28.12 -39.32
N ASP A 65 -5.27 27.54 -39.75
CA ASP A 65 -5.67 27.54 -41.16
C ASP A 65 -6.37 28.84 -41.62
N GLY A 66 -6.50 29.82 -40.71
CA GLY A 66 -7.22 31.07 -40.94
C GLY A 66 -8.74 30.97 -40.98
N LYS A 67 -9.30 29.75 -40.89
CA LYS A 67 -10.75 29.45 -40.87
C LYS A 67 -11.21 28.84 -39.54
N GLY A 68 -10.34 28.87 -38.51
CA GLY A 68 -10.58 28.33 -37.20
C GLY A 68 -10.12 26.89 -37.01
N GLY A 69 -9.58 26.24 -38.05
CA GLY A 69 -8.94 24.91 -37.99
C GLY A 69 -7.44 25.02 -37.76
N ARG A 70 -6.79 23.84 -37.74
CA ARG A 70 -5.34 23.72 -37.55
C ARG A 70 -4.75 22.83 -38.64
N LEU A 71 -3.53 23.18 -39.08
CA LEU A 71 -2.76 22.44 -40.08
C LEU A 71 -1.45 21.95 -39.48
N CYS A 72 -1.06 20.73 -39.81
CA CYS A 72 0.27 20.20 -39.59
C CYS A 72 1.14 20.49 -40.80
N GLN A 73 2.17 21.30 -40.66
CA GLN A 73 3.16 21.56 -41.70
C GLN A 73 4.17 20.40 -41.76
N CYS A 74 3.76 19.30 -42.41
CA CYS A 74 4.63 18.16 -42.56
C CYS A 74 5.74 18.43 -43.57
N PRO A 75 7.01 18.12 -43.28
CA PRO A 75 8.13 18.36 -44.18
C PRO A 75 8.03 17.57 -45.50
N GLU A 76 7.39 16.40 -45.48
CA GLU A 76 7.23 15.58 -46.70
C GLU A 76 5.85 15.70 -47.36
N CYS A 77 4.78 15.79 -46.56
CA CYS A 77 3.42 15.76 -47.08
C CYS A 77 2.85 17.18 -47.33
N GLY A 78 3.55 18.23 -46.88
CA GLY A 78 3.03 19.58 -46.89
C GLY A 78 1.99 19.86 -45.79
N PRO A 79 1.14 20.89 -45.98
CA PRO A 79 0.12 21.27 -45.02
C PRO A 79 -1.04 20.26 -45.00
N ILE A 80 -1.22 19.56 -43.92
CA ILE A 80 -2.29 18.55 -43.69
C ILE A 80 -3.26 19.06 -42.64
N GLN A 81 -4.56 19.01 -42.92
CA GLN A 81 -5.61 19.37 -41.99
C GLN A 81 -5.57 18.44 -40.77
N LEU A 82 -5.61 19.02 -39.55
CA LEU A 82 -5.70 18.29 -38.31
C LEU A 82 -7.15 18.22 -37.84
N GLU A 83 -7.60 17.03 -37.58
CA GLU A 83 -8.88 16.79 -36.92
C GLU A 83 -8.76 16.95 -35.40
N PRO A 84 -9.85 17.23 -34.67
CA PRO A 84 -9.82 17.34 -33.21
C PRO A 84 -9.22 16.09 -32.51
N GLN A 85 -9.40 14.92 -33.09
CA GLN A 85 -8.84 13.66 -32.57
C GLN A 85 -7.33 13.57 -32.69
N ASP A 86 -6.73 14.22 -33.69
CA ASP A 86 -5.27 14.26 -33.88
C ASP A 86 -4.59 15.13 -32.80
N MET A 87 -5.38 16.02 -32.21
CA MET A 87 -4.98 16.92 -31.13
C MET A 87 -5.43 16.42 -29.75
N ALA A 88 -6.15 15.30 -29.71
CA ALA A 88 -6.66 14.79 -28.47
C ALA A 88 -5.53 14.27 -27.57
N ALA A 89 -5.55 14.64 -26.31
CA ALA A 89 -4.64 14.17 -25.30
C ALA A 89 -5.41 13.65 -24.10
N VAL A 90 -4.76 12.84 -23.29
CA VAL A 90 -5.28 12.32 -22.02
C VAL A 90 -4.32 12.68 -20.90
N THR A 91 -4.89 12.91 -19.73
CA THR A 91 -4.13 13.13 -18.50
C THR A 91 -4.70 12.25 -17.39
N LEU A 92 -3.86 11.94 -16.42
CA LEU A 92 -4.29 11.22 -15.23
C LEU A 92 -5.18 12.11 -14.35
N ASN A 93 -6.26 11.55 -13.86
CA ASN A 93 -6.99 12.13 -12.74
C ASN A 93 -6.24 11.83 -11.43
N GLU A 94 -5.33 12.71 -11.05
CA GLU A 94 -4.46 12.50 -9.90
C GLU A 94 -5.22 12.40 -8.57
N ASP A 95 -6.37 13.09 -8.42
CA ASP A 95 -7.23 12.95 -7.24
C ASP A 95 -7.77 11.53 -7.13
N TRP A 96 -8.21 10.96 -8.27
CA TRP A 96 -8.63 9.56 -8.32
C TRP A 96 -7.48 8.63 -7.87
N LEU A 97 -6.26 8.82 -8.39
CA LEU A 97 -5.11 7.99 -8.01
C LEU A 97 -4.82 8.09 -6.51
N ARG A 98 -4.74 9.31 -5.98
CA ARG A 98 -4.46 9.53 -4.55
C ARG A 98 -5.51 8.89 -3.65
N GLN A 99 -6.80 9.07 -3.98
CA GLN A 99 -7.89 8.46 -3.23
C GLN A 99 -7.86 6.93 -3.28
N ARG A 100 -7.61 6.35 -4.47
CA ARG A 100 -7.54 4.89 -4.62
C ARG A 100 -6.34 4.29 -3.90
N LEU A 101 -5.20 4.96 -3.90
CA LEU A 101 -4.03 4.53 -3.11
C LEU A 101 -4.30 4.60 -1.60
N ARG A 102 -4.97 5.65 -1.11
CA ARG A 102 -5.41 5.70 0.30
C ARG A 102 -6.26 4.49 0.67
N MET A 103 -7.24 4.15 -0.17
CA MET A 103 -8.09 2.96 0.06
C MET A 103 -7.28 1.66 0.05
N ALA A 104 -6.38 1.50 -0.92
CA ALA A 104 -5.52 0.33 -1.04
C ALA A 104 -4.56 0.15 0.14
N MET A 105 -4.13 1.28 0.75
CA MET A 105 -3.25 1.31 1.92
C MET A 105 -4.00 1.30 3.26
N GLU A 106 -5.33 1.17 3.24
CA GLU A 106 -6.19 1.19 4.44
C GLU A 106 -6.01 2.47 5.28
N ILE A 107 -5.78 3.61 4.63
CA ILE A 107 -5.62 4.90 5.31
C ILE A 107 -7.02 5.42 5.66
N ASN A 108 -7.35 5.36 6.95
CA ASN A 108 -8.65 5.80 7.49
C ASN A 108 -8.57 7.16 8.18
N SER A 109 -7.43 7.85 8.15
CA SER A 109 -7.29 9.16 8.77
C SER A 109 -8.25 10.16 8.10
N ARG A 110 -8.86 11.03 8.92
CA ARG A 110 -9.70 12.15 8.44
C ARG A 110 -8.88 13.28 7.86
N ASP A 111 -7.55 13.24 8.07
CA ASP A 111 -6.62 14.21 7.53
C ASP A 111 -6.67 14.18 5.99
N GLY A 112 -6.64 15.35 5.41
CA GLY A 112 -6.64 15.52 3.97
C GLY A 112 -5.40 14.92 3.31
N ILE A 113 -5.35 15.08 1.98
CA ILE A 113 -4.15 14.81 1.20
C ILE A 113 -3.39 16.12 1.09
N ASP A 114 -2.21 16.21 1.69
CA ASP A 114 -1.41 17.42 1.70
C ASP A 114 -0.31 17.35 0.64
N GLN A 115 -0.19 18.39 -0.16
CA GLN A 115 0.95 18.55 -1.05
C GLN A 115 2.12 19.12 -0.25
N VAL A 116 3.12 18.30 0.02
CA VAL A 116 4.30 18.65 0.82
C VAL A 116 5.48 19.13 0.00
N GLY A 117 5.39 19.02 -1.33
CA GLY A 117 6.39 19.48 -2.28
C GLY A 117 5.91 19.37 -3.72
N SER A 118 6.69 19.85 -4.68
CA SER A 118 6.37 19.68 -6.09
C SER A 118 6.36 18.21 -6.48
N GLY A 119 5.18 17.69 -6.84
CA GLY A 119 5.00 16.26 -7.17
C GLY A 119 5.14 15.32 -5.98
N VAL A 120 5.00 15.81 -4.75
CA VAL A 120 5.07 15.00 -3.51
C VAL A 120 3.85 15.28 -2.64
N TRP A 121 3.14 14.22 -2.25
CA TRP A 121 1.92 14.29 -1.43
C TRP A 121 2.02 13.35 -0.23
N ARG A 122 1.61 13.83 0.94
CA ARG A 122 1.29 12.97 2.09
C ARG A 122 -0.12 12.44 1.92
N LEU A 123 -0.26 11.11 1.83
CA LEU A 123 -1.56 10.46 1.69
C LEU A 123 -2.27 10.24 3.03
N GLY A 124 -1.58 10.34 4.15
CA GLY A 124 -2.04 10.08 5.50
C GLY A 124 -1.28 8.94 6.16
N ASP A 125 -1.76 8.49 7.32
CA ASP A 125 -1.09 7.47 8.12
C ASP A 125 -1.79 6.11 7.97
N ALA A 126 -1.04 5.13 7.45
CA ALA A 126 -1.41 3.72 7.47
C ALA A 126 -0.95 3.08 8.79
N ARG A 127 -1.35 1.82 9.06
CA ARG A 127 -0.95 1.10 10.28
C ARG A 127 0.56 1.04 10.53
N GLN A 128 1.36 1.10 9.48
CA GLN A 128 2.83 0.95 9.55
C GLN A 128 3.57 2.29 9.48
N GLY A 129 2.87 3.41 9.48
CA GLY A 129 3.43 4.76 9.44
C GLY A 129 2.87 5.63 8.31
N PRO A 130 3.39 6.86 8.17
CA PRO A 130 2.96 7.81 7.17
C PRO A 130 3.28 7.30 5.76
N VAL A 131 2.38 7.60 4.82
CA VAL A 131 2.47 7.20 3.42
C VAL A 131 2.62 8.44 2.54
N ILE A 132 3.68 8.45 1.75
CA ILE A 132 4.02 9.51 0.81
C ILE A 132 3.90 8.96 -0.61
N LEU A 133 3.27 9.74 -1.48
CA LEU A 133 3.25 9.52 -2.92
C LEU A 133 4.16 10.56 -3.58
N ALA A 134 5.15 10.12 -4.35
CA ALA A 134 6.00 11.03 -5.10
C ALA A 134 6.04 10.64 -6.58
N ARG A 135 6.01 11.65 -7.46
CA ARG A 135 6.07 11.44 -8.90
C ARG A 135 7.46 11.03 -9.38
N ASN A 136 8.48 11.60 -8.75
CA ASN A 136 9.86 11.39 -9.14
C ASN A 136 10.68 10.86 -7.97
N LEU A 137 11.20 9.64 -8.12
CA LEU A 137 12.05 8.99 -7.15
C LEU A 137 13.35 9.76 -6.92
N SER A 138 14.04 10.14 -8.01
CA SER A 138 15.33 10.84 -7.92
C SER A 138 15.20 12.19 -7.21
N GLY A 139 14.13 12.96 -7.52
CA GLY A 139 13.87 14.21 -6.84
C GLY A 139 13.68 14.05 -5.33
N LEU A 140 13.03 12.97 -4.92
CA LEU A 140 12.80 12.68 -3.50
C LEU A 140 14.08 12.23 -2.77
N VAL A 141 14.90 11.39 -3.41
CA VAL A 141 16.19 10.94 -2.86
C VAL A 141 17.15 12.10 -2.66
N HIS A 142 17.15 13.07 -3.56
CA HIS A 142 18.01 14.27 -3.46
C HIS A 142 17.44 15.37 -2.54
N ALA A 143 16.28 15.16 -1.92
CA ALA A 143 15.66 16.10 -0.99
C ALA A 143 15.55 15.50 0.43
N PRO A 144 16.65 15.17 1.12
CA PRO A 144 16.63 14.52 2.43
C PRO A 144 15.87 15.32 3.48
N ALA A 145 15.96 16.66 3.45
CA ALA A 145 15.22 17.52 4.39
C ALA A 145 13.70 17.34 4.28
N THR A 146 13.16 17.05 3.10
CA THR A 146 11.73 16.74 2.92
C THR A 146 11.39 15.41 3.57
N LEU A 147 12.24 14.39 3.40
CA LEU A 147 12.04 13.08 4.05
C LEU A 147 12.12 13.20 5.57
N ASP A 148 13.08 13.94 6.09
CA ASP A 148 13.25 14.15 7.53
C ASP A 148 12.07 14.89 8.14
N ALA A 149 11.56 15.92 7.47
CA ALA A 149 10.37 16.65 7.92
C ALA A 149 9.12 15.75 7.98
N LEU A 150 9.02 14.77 7.09
CA LEU A 150 7.91 13.82 7.04
C LEU A 150 8.04 12.67 8.06
N ARG A 151 9.24 12.45 8.61
CA ARG A 151 9.52 11.45 9.63
C ARG A 151 9.17 11.89 11.04
N VAL A 152 8.93 13.17 11.28
CA VAL A 152 8.64 13.71 12.63
C VAL A 152 7.50 12.90 13.25
N ASN A 153 7.82 12.08 14.25
CA ASN A 153 6.95 11.16 14.99
C ASN A 153 6.70 9.76 14.38
N ALA A 154 7.41 9.35 13.34
CA ALA A 154 7.24 8.01 12.77
C ALA A 154 8.55 7.22 12.74
N SER A 155 8.51 5.99 13.24
CA SER A 155 9.64 5.05 13.19
C SER A 155 9.90 4.50 11.79
N ARG A 156 8.94 4.59 10.88
CA ARG A 156 9.00 4.05 9.52
C ARG A 156 8.19 4.92 8.56
N LEU A 157 8.78 5.24 7.41
CA LEU A 157 8.13 6.00 6.34
C LEU A 157 7.86 5.07 5.15
N ARG A 158 6.69 5.17 4.55
CA ARG A 158 6.32 4.42 3.34
C ARG A 158 6.29 5.36 2.15
N VAL A 159 7.05 5.05 1.11
CA VAL A 159 7.20 5.89 -0.07
C VAL A 159 6.72 5.16 -1.31
N ILE A 160 5.67 5.69 -1.94
CA ILE A 160 5.11 5.19 -3.19
C ILE A 160 5.63 6.06 -4.32
N THR A 161 6.29 5.45 -5.32
CA THR A 161 6.75 6.15 -6.53
C THR A 161 6.61 5.26 -7.77
N PRO A 162 6.55 5.82 -8.98
CA PRO A 162 6.87 5.06 -10.18
C PRO A 162 8.30 4.51 -10.08
N LYS A 163 8.50 3.29 -10.58
CA LYS A 163 9.83 2.67 -10.65
C LYS A 163 10.54 3.15 -11.91
N PRO A 164 11.70 3.80 -11.83
CA PRO A 164 12.54 4.05 -13.00
C PRO A 164 13.01 2.74 -13.63
N ILE A 165 13.15 2.73 -14.96
CA ILE A 165 13.52 1.52 -15.73
C ILE A 165 14.87 0.96 -15.26
N ASP A 166 15.83 1.84 -14.98
CA ASP A 166 17.20 1.46 -14.62
C ASP A 166 17.40 1.21 -13.11
N GLN A 167 16.33 1.35 -12.30
CA GLN A 167 16.45 1.22 -10.85
C GLN A 167 16.30 -0.24 -10.44
N THR A 168 17.43 -0.90 -10.12
CA THR A 168 17.46 -2.29 -9.64
C THR A 168 17.62 -2.41 -8.14
N ALA A 169 18.30 -1.45 -7.50
CA ALA A 169 18.58 -1.45 -6.06
C ALA A 169 17.58 -0.60 -5.28
N HIS A 170 17.41 -0.89 -3.99
CA HIS A 170 16.58 -0.10 -3.08
C HIS A 170 17.27 1.26 -2.82
N PRO A 171 16.62 2.39 -3.16
CA PRO A 171 17.30 3.70 -3.16
C PRO A 171 17.33 4.37 -1.79
N PHE A 172 16.62 3.84 -0.80
CA PHE A 172 16.46 4.44 0.52
C PHE A 172 17.11 3.62 1.63
N ALA A 173 17.33 4.25 2.78
CA ALA A 173 17.76 3.59 4.00
C ALA A 173 16.70 2.57 4.52
N ALA A 174 17.10 1.66 5.40
CA ALA A 174 16.27 0.54 5.87
C ALA A 174 14.99 0.94 6.60
N ASP A 175 14.90 2.17 7.08
CA ASP A 175 13.75 2.75 7.75
C ASP A 175 12.67 3.31 6.80
N ILE A 176 12.96 3.33 5.49
CA ILE A 176 12.00 3.72 4.44
C ILE A 176 11.56 2.50 3.66
N ASP A 177 10.27 2.21 3.72
CA ASP A 177 9.62 1.15 2.93
C ASP A 177 9.25 1.69 1.54
N TRP A 178 10.06 1.40 0.54
CA TRP A 178 9.79 1.80 -0.83
C TRP A 178 8.79 0.87 -1.51
N LEU A 179 7.74 1.46 -2.03
CA LEU A 179 6.61 0.78 -2.67
C LEU A 179 6.49 1.23 -4.15
N PRO A 180 7.24 0.61 -5.07
CA PRO A 180 7.11 0.92 -6.50
C PRO A 180 5.69 0.67 -6.99
N LEU A 181 5.06 1.66 -7.65
CA LEU A 181 3.69 1.58 -8.15
C LEU A 181 3.45 0.33 -9.00
N GLN A 182 4.37 0.05 -9.93
CA GLN A 182 4.24 -1.06 -10.87
C GLN A 182 4.29 -2.44 -10.21
N GLU A 183 4.98 -2.56 -9.07
CA GLU A 183 5.23 -3.85 -8.41
C GLU A 183 4.34 -4.08 -7.20
N ARG A 184 3.92 -3.00 -6.53
CA ARG A 184 3.20 -3.06 -5.27
C ARG A 184 1.72 -2.79 -5.39
N PHE A 185 1.27 -2.41 -6.57
CA PHE A 185 -0.14 -2.14 -6.81
C PHE A 185 -0.60 -2.73 -8.13
N ALA A 186 -1.88 -3.07 -8.20
CA ALA A 186 -2.53 -3.54 -9.41
C ALA A 186 -3.90 -2.88 -9.57
N PHE A 187 -4.29 -2.68 -10.82
CA PHE A 187 -5.63 -2.25 -11.17
C PHE A 187 -6.54 -3.46 -11.35
N TYR A 188 -7.62 -3.53 -10.58
CA TYR A 188 -8.59 -4.60 -10.66
C TYR A 188 -10.00 -4.10 -10.32
N GLY A 189 -11.01 -4.49 -11.12
CA GLY A 189 -12.40 -4.15 -10.83
C GLY A 189 -12.71 -2.65 -10.72
N GLY A 190 -11.98 -1.79 -11.47
CA GLY A 190 -12.13 -0.33 -11.41
C GLY A 190 -11.48 0.33 -10.18
N GLY A 191 -10.73 -0.44 -9.38
CA GLY A 191 -10.00 0.02 -8.20
C GLY A 191 -8.52 -0.31 -8.25
N ILE A 192 -7.79 0.13 -7.21
CA ILE A 192 -6.38 -0.21 -6.98
C ILE A 192 -6.31 -1.13 -5.77
N SER A 193 -5.58 -2.23 -5.91
CA SER A 193 -5.30 -3.18 -4.82
C SER A 193 -3.81 -3.16 -4.51
N PHE A 194 -3.46 -3.18 -3.22
CA PHE A 194 -2.09 -3.35 -2.78
C PHE A 194 -1.68 -4.82 -2.90
N ILE A 195 -0.56 -5.05 -3.58
CA ILE A 195 0.06 -6.37 -3.69
C ILE A 195 1.09 -6.46 -2.56
N ALA A 196 0.75 -7.19 -1.51
CA ALA A 196 1.76 -7.55 -0.53
C ALA A 196 2.88 -8.34 -1.23
N PRO A 197 4.18 -8.07 -0.92
CA PRO A 197 5.27 -8.85 -1.50
C PRO A 197 4.99 -10.33 -1.26
N GLN A 198 4.97 -11.12 -2.35
CA GLN A 198 5.02 -12.57 -2.25
C GLN A 198 6.43 -12.92 -1.73
N GLY A 199 6.56 -13.13 -0.45
CA GLY A 199 7.84 -13.32 0.21
C GLY A 199 8.09 -12.33 1.36
N GLN A 200 7.32 -11.24 1.46
CA GLN A 200 6.96 -10.57 2.69
C GLN A 200 5.41 -10.70 2.92
N ARG A 201 4.92 -11.89 2.96
CA ARG A 201 4.35 -12.26 4.28
C ARG A 201 5.44 -11.78 5.19
N PRO A 202 5.22 -10.91 6.24
CA PRO A 202 6.29 -10.76 7.15
C PRO A 202 6.78 -12.18 7.21
N THR A 203 7.90 -12.44 6.56
CA THR A 203 8.57 -13.67 6.77
C THR A 203 8.52 -13.55 8.24
N GLU A 204 7.55 -14.29 8.83
CA GLU A 204 7.91 -14.80 10.10
C GLU A 204 9.34 -15.06 9.83
N THR A 205 10.10 -14.00 10.08
CA THR A 205 11.53 -14.07 10.04
C THR A 205 11.61 -15.37 10.75
N GLN A 206 12.17 -16.38 10.12
CA GLN A 206 12.80 -17.34 10.94
C GLN A 206 13.68 -16.47 11.85
N ARG A 207 13.00 -15.76 12.73
CA ARG A 207 13.50 -15.39 14.02
C ARG A 207 13.88 -16.76 14.49
N GLU A 208 15.17 -17.03 14.50
CA GLU A 208 15.71 -18.10 15.31
C GLU A 208 14.78 -18.13 16.50
N PRO A 209 14.06 -19.25 16.71
CA PRO A 209 12.89 -19.28 17.57
C PRO A 209 13.25 -18.48 18.79
N ALA A 210 12.64 -17.28 18.92
CA ALA A 210 13.12 -16.25 19.84
C ALA A 210 13.20 -16.92 21.19
N LYS A 211 14.40 -17.05 21.75
CA LYS A 211 14.61 -17.82 22.97
C LYS A 211 13.56 -17.35 23.95
N PRO A 212 12.76 -18.23 24.49
CA PRO A 212 11.70 -17.83 25.40
C PRO A 212 12.32 -17.04 26.55
N VAL A 213 11.85 -15.82 26.76
CA VAL A 213 12.36 -14.88 27.77
C VAL A 213 11.46 -14.89 28.99
N TYR A 214 10.14 -15.00 28.75
CA TYR A 214 9.14 -15.05 29.80
C TYR A 214 8.46 -16.43 29.80
N GLY A 215 9.05 -17.42 30.52
CA GLY A 215 8.60 -18.78 30.47
C GLY A 215 8.57 -19.29 29.04
N PRO A 216 7.41 -19.71 28.48
CA PRO A 216 7.32 -20.17 27.09
C PRO A 216 7.21 -19.03 26.04
N PHE A 217 7.14 -17.75 26.46
CA PHE A 217 6.89 -16.62 25.60
C PHE A 217 8.18 -15.89 25.19
N ALA A 218 8.19 -15.34 23.97
CA ALA A 218 9.17 -14.36 23.54
C ALA A 218 9.03 -13.03 24.30
N GLU A 219 10.02 -12.15 24.23
CA GLU A 219 10.07 -10.88 24.92
C GLU A 219 8.84 -9.98 24.65
N ASP A 220 8.30 -10.04 23.45
CA ASP A 220 7.14 -9.25 23.00
C ASP A 220 5.80 -9.99 23.12
N PHE A 221 5.78 -11.18 23.68
CA PHE A 221 4.62 -12.09 23.74
C PHE A 221 4.00 -12.43 22.38
N ARG A 222 4.66 -12.10 21.27
CA ARG A 222 4.18 -12.37 19.92
C ARG A 222 4.34 -13.82 19.50
N SER A 223 5.07 -14.59 20.26
CA SER A 223 5.21 -16.03 20.04
C SER A 223 5.31 -16.81 21.34
N VAL A 224 4.87 -18.04 21.29
CA VAL A 224 4.92 -18.99 22.39
C VAL A 224 5.49 -20.31 21.89
N LEU A 225 6.42 -20.89 22.64
CA LEU A 225 7.02 -22.19 22.37
C LEU A 225 6.48 -23.23 23.36
N LEU A 226 5.74 -24.21 22.84
CA LEU A 226 5.20 -25.31 23.64
C LEU A 226 5.78 -26.62 23.13
N PRO A 227 6.21 -27.56 24.04
CA PRO A 227 6.87 -28.81 23.65
C PRO A 227 6.05 -29.64 22.65
N GLU A 228 4.73 -29.66 22.79
CA GLU A 228 3.84 -30.50 21.99
C GLU A 228 3.28 -29.80 20.75
N LEU A 229 3.21 -28.46 20.74
CA LEU A 229 2.60 -27.68 19.70
C LEU A 229 3.64 -26.93 18.86
N GLY A 230 4.91 -26.94 19.29
CA GLY A 230 5.99 -26.20 18.64
C GLY A 230 5.87 -24.70 18.84
N HIS A 231 6.41 -23.96 17.88
CA HIS A 231 6.39 -22.49 17.87
C HIS A 231 5.07 -21.97 17.29
N ILE A 232 4.36 -21.16 18.06
CA ILE A 232 3.06 -20.59 17.70
C ILE A 232 3.16 -19.08 17.68
N ASN A 233 2.77 -18.48 16.56
CA ASN A 233 2.69 -17.04 16.44
C ASN A 233 1.34 -16.52 16.93
N LEU A 234 1.38 -15.41 17.64
CA LEU A 234 0.24 -14.74 18.23
C LEU A 234 -0.02 -13.39 17.58
N THR A 235 -1.29 -13.06 17.41
CA THR A 235 -1.69 -11.71 16.98
C THR A 235 -1.42 -10.71 18.11
N GLU A 236 -1.40 -9.42 17.78
CA GLU A 236 -1.19 -8.35 18.76
C GLU A 236 -2.16 -8.41 19.94
N ALA A 237 -3.45 -8.62 19.64
CA ALA A 237 -4.47 -8.75 20.66
C ALA A 237 -4.24 -9.98 21.54
N GLN A 238 -3.81 -11.11 20.97
CA GLN A 238 -3.48 -12.33 21.71
C GLN A 238 -2.24 -12.15 22.59
N ALA A 239 -1.21 -11.49 22.05
CA ALA A 239 0.00 -11.13 22.78
C ALA A 239 -0.30 -10.19 23.96
N SER A 240 -1.15 -9.18 23.76
CA SER A 240 -1.58 -8.26 24.83
C SER A 240 -2.32 -8.97 25.96
N VAL A 241 -3.15 -9.98 25.64
CA VAL A 241 -3.83 -10.79 26.68
C VAL A 241 -2.81 -11.61 27.47
N PHE A 242 -1.86 -12.28 26.83
CA PHE A 242 -0.83 -13.04 27.54
C PHE A 242 0.10 -12.13 28.36
N GLY A 243 0.53 -10.98 27.81
CA GLY A 243 1.32 -10.00 28.54
C GLY A 243 0.59 -9.43 29.75
N SER A 244 -0.73 -9.19 29.63
CA SER A 244 -1.56 -8.79 30.76
C SER A 244 -1.61 -9.86 31.83
N LEU A 245 -1.90 -11.13 31.47
CA LEU A 245 -1.91 -12.26 32.39
C LEU A 245 -0.55 -12.48 33.05
N TRP A 246 0.54 -12.35 32.31
CA TRP A 246 1.91 -12.48 32.84
C TRP A 246 2.20 -11.43 33.92
N SER A 247 1.73 -10.19 33.72
CA SER A 247 1.96 -9.10 34.68
C SER A 247 1.31 -9.32 36.03
N PHE A 248 0.35 -10.24 36.15
CA PHE A 248 -0.27 -10.62 37.42
C PHE A 248 0.47 -11.77 38.14
N LYS A 249 1.61 -12.23 37.61
CA LYS A 249 2.52 -13.17 38.28
C LYS A 249 1.81 -14.45 38.79
N GLY A 250 0.92 -15.00 37.98
CA GLY A 250 0.18 -16.22 38.30
C GLY A 250 -1.05 -16.00 39.20
N GLU A 251 -1.30 -14.80 39.70
CA GLU A 251 -2.49 -14.50 40.51
C GLU A 251 -3.78 -14.64 39.69
N PRO A 252 -4.83 -15.29 40.20
CA PRO A 252 -6.11 -15.37 39.53
C PRO A 252 -6.81 -14.01 39.45
N MET A 253 -7.15 -13.58 38.23
CA MET A 253 -7.77 -12.28 37.96
C MET A 253 -9.07 -12.40 37.19
N ARG A 254 -10.00 -11.43 37.40
CA ARG A 254 -11.25 -11.33 36.66
C ARG A 254 -11.02 -10.95 35.22
N ALA A 255 -11.89 -11.42 34.32
CA ALA A 255 -11.83 -11.14 32.89
C ALA A 255 -11.71 -9.64 32.58
N GLU A 256 -12.56 -8.82 33.22
CA GLU A 256 -12.62 -7.36 33.02
C GLU A 256 -11.25 -6.72 33.24
N ARG A 257 -10.57 -7.04 34.34
CA ARG A 257 -9.28 -6.46 34.67
C ARG A 257 -8.16 -6.88 33.74
N ILE A 258 -8.24 -8.12 33.22
CA ILE A 258 -7.29 -8.63 32.22
C ILE A 258 -7.49 -7.88 30.90
N MET A 259 -8.74 -7.74 30.46
CA MET A 259 -9.07 -7.09 29.19
C MET A 259 -8.81 -5.58 29.20
N GLU A 260 -9.11 -4.91 30.31
CA GLU A 260 -8.78 -3.49 30.53
C GLU A 260 -7.27 -3.27 30.40
N ARG A 261 -6.47 -4.09 31.10
CA ARG A 261 -5.00 -4.00 31.04
C ARG A 261 -4.45 -4.33 29.65
N ALA A 262 -5.08 -5.23 28.92
CA ALA A 262 -4.73 -5.55 27.54
C ALA A 262 -5.17 -4.48 26.53
N GLY A 263 -5.95 -3.48 26.94
CA GLY A 263 -6.48 -2.44 26.08
C GLY A 263 -7.53 -2.94 25.08
N LEU A 264 -8.27 -4.00 25.41
CA LEU A 264 -9.21 -4.67 24.53
C LEU A 264 -10.66 -4.57 25.06
N GLN A 265 -11.62 -4.45 24.14
CA GLN A 265 -13.05 -4.29 24.45
C GLN A 265 -13.85 -5.62 24.49
N SER A 266 -13.17 -6.75 24.55
CA SER A 266 -13.85 -8.06 24.60
C SER A 266 -14.20 -8.43 26.05
N ASP A 267 -15.36 -9.10 26.27
CA ASP A 267 -15.83 -9.48 27.60
C ASP A 267 -15.00 -10.59 28.25
N LYS A 268 -14.39 -11.45 27.43
CA LYS A 268 -13.63 -12.61 27.93
C LYS A 268 -12.31 -12.78 27.20
N PRO A 269 -11.20 -13.07 27.90
CA PRO A 269 -9.89 -13.28 27.28
C PRO A 269 -9.90 -14.37 26.19
N ILE A 270 -10.62 -15.45 26.36
CA ILE A 270 -10.72 -16.56 25.41
C ILE A 270 -11.32 -16.15 24.06
N ASP A 271 -12.15 -15.08 24.01
CA ASP A 271 -12.82 -14.65 22.79
C ASP A 271 -11.83 -14.12 21.76
N VAL A 272 -10.70 -13.57 22.22
CA VAL A 272 -9.60 -13.09 21.36
C VAL A 272 -8.89 -14.24 20.64
N PHE A 273 -8.99 -15.45 21.14
CA PHE A 273 -8.35 -16.65 20.57
C PHE A 273 -9.28 -17.47 19.68
N LYS A 274 -10.58 -17.16 19.61
CA LYS A 274 -11.52 -17.87 18.75
C LYS A 274 -11.16 -17.72 17.29
N VAL A 275 -11.20 -18.84 16.55
CA VAL A 275 -10.95 -18.85 15.11
C VAL A 275 -12.07 -18.10 14.39
N LYS A 276 -11.72 -17.06 13.65
CA LYS A 276 -12.67 -16.29 12.84
C LYS A 276 -13.23 -17.16 11.70
N SER A 277 -14.48 -16.94 11.31
CA SER A 277 -15.15 -17.73 10.26
C SER A 277 -14.35 -17.84 8.96
N ARG A 278 -13.65 -16.77 8.56
CA ARG A 278 -12.79 -16.71 7.37
C ARG A 278 -11.53 -17.57 7.45
N ASP A 279 -11.12 -18.00 8.66
CA ASP A 279 -9.89 -18.75 8.90
C ASP A 279 -10.18 -20.20 9.30
N LYS A 280 -11.45 -20.58 9.39
CA LYS A 280 -11.86 -21.95 9.65
C LYS A 280 -11.37 -22.86 8.52
N GLY A 281 -10.69 -23.95 8.89
CA GLY A 281 -10.15 -24.92 7.94
C GLY A 281 -8.73 -24.62 7.43
N LYS A 282 -8.11 -23.49 7.81
CA LYS A 282 -6.69 -23.27 7.55
C LYS A 282 -5.84 -24.05 8.52
N ALA A 283 -4.77 -24.69 8.02
CA ALA A 283 -3.83 -25.42 8.87
C ALA A 283 -3.24 -24.48 9.95
N GLY A 284 -3.29 -24.88 11.21
CA GLY A 284 -2.73 -24.13 12.34
C GLY A 284 -3.56 -22.94 12.85
N ALA A 285 -4.74 -22.68 12.30
CA ALA A 285 -5.60 -21.56 12.74
C ALA A 285 -6.09 -21.68 14.19
N ASP A 286 -6.14 -22.88 14.72
CA ASP A 286 -6.57 -23.21 16.08
C ASP A 286 -5.42 -23.27 17.10
N LEU A 287 -4.16 -23.26 16.65
CA LEU A 287 -2.99 -23.34 17.53
C LEU A 287 -2.96 -22.26 18.63
N PRO A 288 -3.27 -20.96 18.37
CA PRO A 288 -3.34 -19.96 19.44
C PRO A 288 -4.39 -20.27 20.51
N LEU A 289 -5.55 -20.80 20.11
CA LEU A 289 -6.59 -21.20 21.05
C LEU A 289 -6.16 -22.41 21.88
N MET A 290 -5.47 -23.39 21.27
CA MET A 290 -4.91 -24.54 21.96
C MET A 290 -3.85 -24.11 22.98
N ALA A 291 -2.95 -23.20 22.60
CA ALA A 291 -1.97 -22.62 23.50
C ALA A 291 -2.63 -21.91 24.69
N TYR A 292 -3.65 -21.09 24.43
CA TYR A 292 -4.41 -20.43 25.49
C TYR A 292 -5.01 -21.44 26.47
N LYS A 293 -5.71 -22.47 25.98
CA LYS A 293 -6.34 -23.49 26.82
C LYS A 293 -5.33 -24.30 27.64
N LYS A 294 -4.11 -24.47 27.14
CA LYS A 294 -3.04 -25.21 27.82
C LYS A 294 -2.35 -24.40 28.91
N LEU A 295 -2.18 -23.09 28.68
CA LEU A 295 -1.42 -22.21 29.55
C LEU A 295 -2.28 -21.50 30.60
N VAL A 296 -3.55 -21.17 30.26
CA VAL A 296 -4.43 -20.41 31.14
C VAL A 296 -5.38 -21.31 31.90
N VAL A 297 -5.26 -21.29 33.22
CA VAL A 297 -6.19 -21.97 34.13
C VAL A 297 -7.41 -21.08 34.37
N THR A 298 -8.59 -21.62 34.11
CA THR A 298 -9.87 -20.90 34.29
C THR A 298 -10.64 -21.50 35.46
N GLN A 299 -10.90 -20.68 36.46
CA GLN A 299 -11.80 -21.02 37.60
C GLN A 299 -13.23 -20.60 37.22
N GLN A 300 -13.94 -21.44 36.48
CA GLN A 300 -15.24 -21.11 35.85
C GLN A 300 -16.30 -20.59 36.84
N ARG A 301 -16.39 -21.15 38.03
CA ARG A 301 -17.39 -20.73 39.05
C ARG A 301 -17.16 -19.30 39.58
N GLN A 302 -15.95 -18.83 39.53
CA GLN A 302 -15.54 -17.50 40.05
C GLN A 302 -15.23 -16.50 38.92
N GLY A 303 -15.21 -16.94 37.66
CA GLY A 303 -14.86 -16.09 36.52
C GLY A 303 -13.41 -15.59 36.55
N LEU A 304 -12.51 -16.37 37.18
CA LEU A 304 -11.10 -16.01 37.33
C LEU A 304 -10.21 -16.77 36.33
N TYR A 305 -9.16 -16.11 35.90
CA TYR A 305 -8.16 -16.62 34.95
C TYR A 305 -6.77 -16.41 35.53
N ALA A 306 -5.92 -17.42 35.44
CA ALA A 306 -4.53 -17.35 35.87
C ALA A 306 -3.59 -17.93 34.83
N LEU A 307 -2.36 -17.44 34.80
CA LEU A 307 -1.26 -17.96 34.00
C LEU A 307 -0.18 -18.50 34.94
N PRO A 308 -0.24 -19.80 35.34
CA PRO A 308 0.61 -20.35 36.38
C PRO A 308 2.12 -20.22 36.09
N CYS A 309 2.54 -20.35 34.82
CA CYS A 309 3.95 -20.19 34.43
C CYS A 309 4.51 -18.79 34.65
N ALA A 310 3.70 -17.82 35.01
CA ALA A 310 4.15 -16.45 35.35
C ALA A 310 4.55 -16.30 36.83
N ALA A 311 4.28 -17.33 37.66
CA ALA A 311 4.64 -17.34 39.08
C ALA A 311 6.09 -17.82 39.34
N GLU A 312 6.72 -18.43 38.34
CA GLU A 312 8.11 -18.88 38.34
C GLU A 312 9.06 -17.75 37.91
#